data_43f030898db5928cb7c635682460c821
#
_entry.id   43f030898db5928cb7c635682460c821
#
_cell.length_a   1.000
_cell.length_b   1.000
_cell.length_c   1.000
_cell.angle_alpha   90.00
_cell.angle_beta   90.00
_cell.angle_gamma   90.00
#
_symmetry.space_group_name_H-M   'P 1'
#
loop_
_entity.id
_entity.type
_entity.pdbx_description
1 polymer ?
#
loop_
_entity_poly.entity_id
_entity_poly.type
_entity_poly.pdbx_seq_one_letter_code
_entity_poly.pdbx_strand_id
1 'polypeptide(L)'
;MAARGSNRSRQPDNQAFRDFIGSGWGPRPGGLPARSEAAPWAAARREALGTHFPGERLVLPAGALKVRNNDCDYRFRPHSVFAHLAGTGADFEPDAVLVLEPLTSPGRNTNTAQTPGAPD
;
A
#
# COMPACT_ATOMS: atom_id res chain seq x y z
N MET A 1 -2.19 -17.39 31.33
CA MET A 1 -2.13 -18.55 30.40
C MET A 1 -1.29 -18.15 29.20
N ALA A 2 -0.08 -18.67 29.06
CA ALA A 2 0.78 -18.39 27.90
C ALA A 2 0.28 -19.23 26.71
N ALA A 3 -0.04 -18.56 25.62
CA ALA A 3 -0.41 -19.23 24.37
C ALA A 3 0.75 -20.12 23.91
N ARG A 4 0.52 -21.44 23.82
CA ARG A 4 1.45 -22.39 23.19
C ARG A 4 1.53 -22.05 21.71
N GLY A 5 2.52 -21.26 21.33
CA GLY A 5 2.80 -21.00 19.93
C GLY A 5 3.22 -22.27 19.20
N SER A 6 2.73 -22.41 17.98
CA SER A 6 3.13 -23.44 17.03
C SER A 6 4.65 -23.49 16.87
N ASN A 7 5.22 -24.69 16.87
CA ASN A 7 6.68 -24.92 16.73
C ASN A 7 7.17 -24.79 15.27
N ARG A 8 6.31 -24.33 14.36
CA ARG A 8 6.66 -24.12 12.95
C ARG A 8 7.05 -22.67 12.74
N SER A 9 8.29 -22.46 12.35
CA SER A 9 8.92 -21.18 11.97
C SER A 9 8.44 -19.96 12.76
N ARG A 10 8.90 -19.86 14.02
CA ARG A 10 8.77 -18.60 14.74
C ARG A 10 9.76 -17.62 14.15
N GLN A 11 9.25 -16.59 13.54
CA GLN A 11 10.07 -15.41 13.31
C GLN A 11 10.56 -14.89 14.66
N PRO A 12 11.82 -14.49 14.78
CA PRO A 12 12.32 -13.86 15.97
C PRO A 12 11.44 -12.63 16.31
N ASP A 13 10.90 -12.58 17.52
CA ASP A 13 9.96 -11.54 17.95
C ASP A 13 10.44 -10.81 19.20
N ASN A 14 11.73 -10.89 19.50
CA ASN A 14 12.31 -10.14 20.60
C ASN A 14 12.70 -8.72 20.18
N GLN A 15 12.79 -7.81 21.16
CA GLN A 15 13.11 -6.41 20.91
C GLN A 15 14.50 -6.24 20.24
N ALA A 16 15.48 -7.01 20.65
CA ALA A 16 16.82 -6.95 20.07
C ALA A 16 16.84 -7.26 18.57
N PHE A 17 16.00 -8.21 18.10
CA PHE A 17 15.84 -8.49 16.69
C PHE A 17 15.17 -7.34 15.94
N ARG A 18 14.12 -6.74 16.52
CA ARG A 18 13.44 -5.57 15.92
C ARG A 18 14.40 -4.39 15.79
N ASP A 19 15.19 -4.13 16.82
CA ASP A 19 16.20 -3.07 16.83
C ASP A 19 17.27 -3.33 15.76
N PHE A 20 17.72 -4.58 15.64
CA PHE A 20 18.68 -5.00 14.62
C PHE A 20 18.15 -4.79 13.19
N ILE A 21 16.96 -5.27 12.88
CA ILE A 21 16.39 -5.10 11.53
C ILE A 21 15.94 -3.66 11.24
N GLY A 22 15.68 -2.86 12.28
CA GLY A 22 15.36 -1.44 12.17
C GLY A 22 16.55 -0.50 12.08
N SER A 23 17.77 -1.03 12.28
CA SER A 23 19.00 -0.25 12.32
C SER A 23 19.93 -0.53 11.14
N GLY A 24 20.90 0.33 10.91
CA GLY A 24 21.94 0.10 9.91
C GLY A 24 21.50 0.31 8.44
N TRP A 25 20.30 0.76 8.21
CA TRP A 25 19.84 1.11 6.86
C TRP A 25 20.47 2.43 6.42
N GLY A 26 21.13 2.41 5.28
CA GLY A 26 21.61 3.63 4.64
C GLY A 26 20.46 4.53 4.17
N PRO A 27 20.71 5.81 3.96
CA PRO A 27 19.74 6.68 3.33
C PRO A 27 19.37 6.13 1.95
N ARG A 28 18.11 6.23 1.57
CA ARG A 28 17.67 5.81 0.23
C ARG A 28 18.47 6.61 -0.82
N PRO A 29 19.27 5.95 -1.67
CA PRO A 29 19.97 6.62 -2.74
C PRO A 29 18.94 7.15 -3.75
N GLY A 30 19.05 8.41 -4.12
CA GLY A 30 18.13 9.07 -5.04
C GLY A 30 16.87 9.63 -4.37
N GLY A 31 16.25 10.57 -5.04
CA GLY A 31 14.96 11.14 -4.62
C GLY A 31 13.80 10.14 -4.75
N LEU A 32 12.61 10.60 -4.44
CA LEU A 32 11.40 9.83 -4.73
C LEU A 32 11.32 9.53 -6.24
N PRO A 33 10.82 8.34 -6.63
CA PRO A 33 10.62 8.02 -8.03
C PRO A 33 9.71 9.06 -8.70
N ALA A 34 9.96 9.32 -9.98
CA ALA A 34 9.14 10.23 -10.75
C ALA A 34 7.66 9.78 -10.71
N ARG A 35 6.77 10.76 -10.68
CA ARG A 35 5.33 10.48 -10.72
C ARG A 35 4.98 9.81 -12.05
N SER A 36 4.22 8.72 -11.99
CA SER A 36 3.74 8.02 -13.18
C SER A 36 2.89 8.94 -14.07
N GLU A 37 3.02 8.82 -15.39
CA GLU A 37 2.16 9.52 -16.36
C GLU A 37 0.69 9.18 -16.19
N ALA A 38 0.36 7.99 -15.70
CA ALA A 38 -1.01 7.56 -15.41
C ALA A 38 -1.59 8.22 -14.16
N ALA A 39 -0.77 8.81 -13.29
CA ALA A 39 -1.21 9.31 -11.99
C ALA A 39 -2.31 10.39 -12.07
N PRO A 40 -2.29 11.38 -12.98
CA PRO A 40 -3.37 12.35 -13.10
C PRO A 40 -4.71 11.71 -13.48
N TRP A 41 -4.67 10.76 -14.41
CA TRP A 41 -5.86 10.04 -14.87
C TRP A 41 -6.47 9.16 -13.78
N ALA A 42 -5.61 8.48 -13.03
CA ALA A 42 -6.07 7.67 -11.88
C ALA A 42 -6.66 8.57 -10.78
N ALA A 43 -6.10 9.75 -10.55
CA ALA A 43 -6.64 10.71 -9.60
C ALA A 43 -8.06 11.17 -10.00
N ALA A 44 -8.25 11.55 -11.25
CA ALA A 44 -9.54 11.97 -11.77
C ALA A 44 -10.62 10.86 -11.64
N ARG A 45 -10.23 9.60 -11.89
CA ARG A 45 -11.14 8.45 -11.73
C ARG A 45 -11.54 8.24 -10.26
N ARG A 46 -10.60 8.37 -9.32
CA ARG A 46 -10.89 8.27 -7.90
C ARG A 46 -11.79 9.39 -7.42
N GLU A 47 -11.55 10.59 -7.88
CA GLU A 47 -12.41 11.75 -7.60
C GLU A 47 -13.83 11.51 -8.12
N ALA A 48 -13.98 11.12 -9.39
CA ALA A 48 -15.27 10.79 -9.96
C ALA A 48 -16.00 9.70 -9.19
N LEU A 49 -15.29 8.63 -8.80
CA LEU A 49 -15.87 7.57 -7.97
C LEU A 49 -16.33 8.10 -6.61
N GLY A 50 -15.52 8.94 -5.96
CA GLY A 50 -15.84 9.53 -4.66
C GLY A 50 -17.12 10.34 -4.64
N THR A 51 -17.52 10.94 -5.75
CA THR A 51 -18.79 11.69 -5.85
C THR A 51 -20.04 10.81 -5.72
N HIS A 52 -19.90 9.50 -6.04
CA HIS A 52 -21.01 8.54 -5.91
C HIS A 52 -21.13 7.95 -4.50
N PHE A 53 -20.12 8.16 -3.65
CA PHE A 53 -20.06 7.60 -2.29
C PHE A 53 -19.72 8.71 -1.27
N PRO A 54 -20.57 9.73 -1.12
CA PRO A 54 -20.27 10.85 -0.25
C PRO A 54 -20.22 10.40 1.21
N GLY A 55 -19.12 10.73 1.89
CA GLY A 55 -18.93 10.39 3.30
C GLY A 55 -18.51 8.94 3.57
N GLU A 56 -18.33 8.12 2.54
CA GLU A 56 -17.96 6.72 2.69
C GLU A 56 -16.47 6.49 2.43
N ARG A 57 -15.87 5.61 3.23
CA ARG A 57 -14.53 5.09 2.99
C ARG A 57 -14.64 3.88 2.07
N LEU A 58 -13.95 3.89 0.94
CA LEU A 58 -13.93 2.78 0.01
C LEU A 58 -12.63 1.98 0.18
N VAL A 59 -12.76 0.66 0.28
CA VAL A 59 -11.64 -0.26 0.42
C VAL A 59 -11.65 -1.22 -0.76
N LEU A 60 -10.60 -1.18 -1.56
CA LEU A 60 -10.49 -1.96 -2.80
C LEU A 60 -9.24 -2.84 -2.74
N PRO A 61 -9.40 -4.15 -2.55
CA PRO A 61 -8.28 -5.07 -2.57
C PRO A 61 -7.78 -5.33 -4.00
N ALA A 62 -6.48 -5.51 -4.15
CA ALA A 62 -5.87 -5.95 -5.40
C ALA A 62 -6.19 -7.41 -5.72
N GLY A 63 -6.44 -8.20 -4.70
CA GLY A 63 -6.65 -9.64 -4.78
C GLY A 63 -5.39 -10.44 -4.45
N ALA A 64 -5.56 -11.73 -4.23
CA ALA A 64 -4.50 -12.66 -3.87
C ALA A 64 -3.91 -13.35 -5.12
N LEU A 65 -2.75 -13.99 -4.93
CA LEU A 65 -2.19 -14.94 -5.90
C LEU A 65 -3.19 -16.07 -6.18
N LYS A 66 -3.17 -16.58 -7.41
CA LYS A 66 -3.96 -17.74 -7.82
C LYS A 66 -3.03 -18.92 -8.06
N VAL A 67 -3.27 -19.98 -7.31
CA VAL A 67 -2.52 -21.22 -7.46
C VAL A 67 -2.78 -21.84 -8.82
N ARG A 68 -1.72 -22.18 -9.55
CA ARG A 68 -1.75 -22.87 -10.82
C ARG A 68 -1.63 -24.39 -10.61
N ASN A 69 -0.69 -24.80 -9.78
CA ASN A 69 -0.45 -26.18 -9.36
C ASN A 69 0.24 -26.19 -7.99
N ASN A 70 0.66 -27.36 -7.50
CA ASN A 70 1.20 -27.52 -6.14
C ASN A 70 2.37 -26.58 -5.80
N ASP A 71 3.20 -26.21 -6.77
CA ASP A 71 4.45 -25.51 -6.54
C ASP A 71 4.56 -24.17 -7.27
N CYS A 72 3.52 -23.78 -8.03
CA CYS A 72 3.57 -22.59 -8.84
C CYS A 72 2.24 -21.83 -8.80
N ASP A 73 2.36 -20.51 -8.75
CA ASP A 73 1.24 -19.60 -8.93
C ASP A 73 1.19 -19.07 -10.37
N TYR A 74 0.02 -18.63 -10.79
CA TYR A 74 -0.09 -17.78 -11.97
C TYR A 74 0.58 -16.44 -11.69
N ARG A 75 1.14 -15.81 -12.74
CA ARG A 75 1.60 -14.43 -12.62
C ARG A 75 0.45 -13.59 -12.05
N PHE A 76 0.75 -12.83 -10.99
CA PHE A 76 -0.24 -11.99 -10.35
C PHE A 76 -0.83 -10.98 -11.32
N ARG A 77 -2.13 -10.83 -11.25
CA ARG A 77 -2.87 -9.78 -11.95
C ARG A 77 -3.90 -9.21 -10.97
N PRO A 78 -3.80 -7.93 -10.62
CA PRO A 78 -4.75 -7.29 -9.72
C PRO A 78 -6.15 -7.26 -10.33
N HIS A 79 -7.15 -7.13 -9.48
CA HIS A 79 -8.52 -6.88 -9.93
C HIS A 79 -8.57 -5.64 -10.82
N SER A 80 -9.35 -5.69 -11.89
CA SER A 80 -9.42 -4.60 -12.88
C SER A 80 -9.81 -3.27 -12.27
N VAL A 81 -10.71 -3.26 -11.29
CA VAL A 81 -11.12 -2.06 -10.55
C VAL A 81 -9.94 -1.46 -9.79
N PHE A 82 -9.17 -2.31 -9.09
CA PHE A 82 -7.97 -1.86 -8.39
C PHE A 82 -6.96 -1.23 -9.36
N ALA A 83 -6.60 -1.95 -10.44
CA ALA A 83 -5.65 -1.45 -11.43
C ALA A 83 -6.11 -0.12 -12.07
N HIS A 84 -7.41 -0.01 -12.37
CA HIS A 84 -8.00 1.18 -12.96
C HIS A 84 -7.90 2.40 -12.06
N LEU A 85 -8.18 2.24 -10.77
CA LEU A 85 -8.19 3.32 -9.79
C LEU A 85 -6.81 3.63 -9.20
N ALA A 86 -5.93 2.62 -9.07
CA ALA A 86 -4.56 2.83 -8.62
C ALA A 86 -3.69 3.48 -9.71
N GLY A 87 -4.02 3.26 -10.99
CA GLY A 87 -3.22 3.73 -12.12
C GLY A 87 -1.90 3.00 -12.25
N THR A 88 -1.80 1.82 -11.65
CA THR A 88 -0.66 0.92 -11.75
C THR A 88 -0.93 -0.14 -12.81
N GLY A 89 0.10 -0.55 -13.52
CA GLY A 89 -0.02 -1.64 -14.50
C GLY A 89 -0.34 -3.00 -13.86
N ALA A 90 -0.14 -4.06 -14.63
CA ALA A 90 -0.33 -5.43 -14.16
C ALA A 90 0.77 -5.89 -13.18
N ASP A 91 1.87 -5.17 -13.08
CA ASP A 91 3.01 -5.49 -12.21
C ASP A 91 2.82 -4.80 -10.86
N PHE A 92 2.03 -5.42 -10.01
CA PHE A 92 1.77 -4.95 -8.66
C PHE A 92 1.85 -6.12 -7.67
N GLU A 93 1.98 -5.80 -6.39
CA GLU A 93 2.05 -6.80 -5.33
C GLU A 93 0.67 -7.40 -5.04
N PRO A 94 0.58 -8.72 -4.83
CA PRO A 94 -0.65 -9.34 -4.34
C PRO A 94 -1.01 -8.78 -2.96
N ASP A 95 -2.28 -8.90 -2.61
CA ASP A 95 -2.86 -8.48 -1.33
C ASP A 95 -2.73 -6.99 -1.00
N ALA A 96 -2.30 -6.16 -1.97
CA ALA A 96 -2.34 -4.72 -1.81
C ALA A 96 -3.78 -4.20 -1.68
N VAL A 97 -3.95 -3.12 -0.94
CA VAL A 97 -5.25 -2.51 -0.69
C VAL A 97 -5.21 -1.02 -1.00
N LEU A 98 -6.14 -0.56 -1.83
CA LEU A 98 -6.37 0.86 -2.06
C LEU A 98 -7.49 1.33 -1.14
N VAL A 99 -7.19 2.31 -0.30
CA VAL A 99 -8.17 2.96 0.58
C VAL A 99 -8.42 4.37 0.07
N LEU A 100 -9.67 4.68 -0.21
CA LEU A 100 -10.12 6.02 -0.55
C LEU A 100 -10.89 6.58 0.64
N GLU A 101 -10.37 7.66 1.21
CA GLU A 101 -11.05 8.38 2.27
C GLU A 101 -12.16 9.24 1.70
N PRO A 102 -13.26 9.45 2.44
CA PRO A 102 -14.33 10.32 2.01
C PRO A 102 -13.79 11.72 1.77
N LEU A 103 -14.29 12.37 0.72
CA LEU A 103 -14.04 13.77 0.48
C LEU A 103 -14.72 14.56 1.62
N THR A 104 -14.00 14.82 2.67
CA THR A 104 -14.40 15.82 3.66
C THR A 104 -14.28 17.17 3.00
N SER A 105 -15.33 18.01 3.15
CA SER A 105 -15.50 19.35 2.59
C SER A 105 -14.20 20.11 2.26
N PRO A 106 -14.17 20.98 1.25
CA PRO A 106 -12.95 21.56 0.70
C PRO A 106 -12.18 22.35 1.76
N GLY A 107 -11.15 21.75 2.36
CA GLY A 107 -10.35 22.40 3.39
C GLY A 107 -9.22 21.62 4.02
N ARG A 108 -9.08 20.33 3.79
CA ARG A 108 -7.96 19.62 4.43
C ARG A 108 -7.34 18.55 3.52
N ASN A 109 -6.46 19.01 2.67
CA ASN A 109 -5.47 18.13 2.04
C ASN A 109 -4.46 17.71 3.14
N THR A 110 -4.69 16.58 3.81
CA THR A 110 -3.76 16.04 4.81
C THR A 110 -2.62 15.23 4.17
N ASN A 111 -2.21 15.60 2.97
CA ASN A 111 -1.01 15.05 2.35
C ASN A 111 0.16 16.03 2.49
N THR A 112 0.27 16.64 3.65
CA THR A 112 1.51 17.32 4.03
C THR A 112 2.46 16.26 4.57
N ALA A 113 3.34 15.76 3.71
CA ALA A 113 4.54 15.10 4.16
C ALA A 113 5.25 16.08 5.12
N GLN A 114 5.21 15.76 6.40
CA GLN A 114 5.90 16.53 7.43
C GLN A 114 7.39 16.36 7.18
N THR A 115 8.02 17.36 6.59
CA THR A 115 9.48 17.46 6.55
C THR A 115 9.95 17.71 7.97
N PRO A 116 10.77 16.81 8.56
CA PRO A 116 11.38 17.10 9.84
C PRO A 116 12.28 18.33 9.68
N GLY A 117 12.08 19.30 10.57
CA GLY A 117 12.81 20.58 10.58
C GLY A 117 14.32 20.39 10.57
N ALA A 118 15.00 21.23 9.78
CA ALA A 118 16.42 21.44 9.90
C ALA A 118 16.72 22.11 11.25
N PRO A 119 17.77 21.71 11.97
CA PRO A 119 18.23 22.45 13.14
C PRO A 119 18.94 23.73 12.69
N ASP A 120 18.74 24.80 13.47
CA ASP A 120 19.48 26.05 13.41
C ASP A 120 20.99 25.83 13.65
#